data_e3497e094fb82afd01db717e2014aef1
#
_entry.id   e3497e094fb82afd01db717e2014aef1
#
_cell.length_a   1.000
_cell.length_b   1.000
_cell.length_c   1.000
_cell.angle_alpha   90.00
_cell.angle_beta   90.00
_cell.angle_gamma   90.00
#
_symmetry.space_group_name_H-M   'P 1'
#
loop_
_entity.id
_entity.type
_entity.pdbx_description
1 polymer ?
#
loop_
_entity_poly.entity_id
_entity_poly.type
_entity_poly.pdbx_seq_one_letter_code
_entity_poly.pdbx_strand_id
1 'polypeptide(L)'
;YKRVNTMKILLADKQDITRAGLSYVISKMEGLETRTVEDKADLMLALRENEDTVVILDYTLFDINDAAELLILNQRFPYTRWLLFSEDLSADFVKILIASSTQFSVLLKECSLMEIKEAIRFCVASNRFVCQRMMEVLLAPKQEEQEKINLTKTETEILKDIALGMTTKEIAEKRFSSFHTVNTHRKNIFRKLGVNNVHEATKYALRAGLVDSAEYYI
;
A
#
# COMPACT_ATOMS: atom_id res chain seq x y z
N TYR A 1 16.07 31.64 -20.64
CA TYR A 1 16.09 30.71 -19.51
C TYR A 1 15.02 29.66 -19.79
N LYS A 2 15.41 28.42 -20.20
CA LYS A 2 14.52 27.28 -20.21
C LYS A 2 14.14 27.00 -18.76
N ARG A 3 12.85 27.17 -18.38
CA ARG A 3 12.34 26.58 -17.14
C ARG A 3 12.59 25.07 -17.24
N VAL A 4 13.53 24.54 -16.48
CA VAL A 4 13.65 23.11 -16.27
C VAL A 4 12.33 22.72 -15.63
N ASN A 5 11.53 21.95 -16.36
CA ASN A 5 10.23 21.48 -15.83
C ASN A 5 10.54 20.45 -14.75
N THR A 6 10.57 20.89 -13.49
CA THR A 6 10.88 20.02 -12.34
C THR A 6 9.68 19.17 -12.03
N MET A 7 9.85 17.85 -12.08
CA MET A 7 8.78 16.91 -11.69
C MET A 7 8.77 16.74 -10.18
N LYS A 8 7.59 16.87 -9.60
CA LYS A 8 7.37 16.67 -8.17
C LYS A 8 7.10 15.20 -7.88
N ILE A 9 7.82 14.62 -6.92
CA ILE A 9 7.62 13.26 -6.41
C ILE A 9 6.99 13.37 -5.01
N LEU A 10 5.86 12.71 -4.82
CA LEU A 10 5.16 12.67 -3.54
C LEU A 10 5.66 11.50 -2.70
N LEU A 11 6.05 11.78 -1.45
CA LEU A 11 6.50 10.77 -0.50
C LEU A 11 5.37 10.47 0.49
N ALA A 12 4.73 9.32 0.33
CA ALA A 12 3.65 8.82 1.19
C ALA A 12 4.17 7.66 2.06
N ASP A 13 4.98 8.01 3.06
CA ASP A 13 5.59 7.08 4.02
C ASP A 13 5.52 7.70 5.43
N LYS A 14 5.31 6.88 6.45
CA LYS A 14 5.25 7.33 7.86
C LYS A 14 6.60 7.25 8.57
N GLN A 15 7.63 6.66 7.97
CA GLN A 15 8.96 6.56 8.55
C GLN A 15 9.81 7.77 8.18
N ASP A 16 10.20 8.57 9.18
CA ASP A 16 11.01 9.78 8.99
C ASP A 16 12.35 9.50 8.29
N ILE A 17 13.01 8.42 8.67
CA ILE A 17 14.30 8.05 8.08
C ILE A 17 14.17 7.66 6.61
N THR A 18 13.11 6.98 6.23
CA THR A 18 12.82 6.63 4.83
C THR A 18 12.55 7.89 4.01
N ARG A 19 11.71 8.80 4.52
CA ARG A 19 11.42 10.09 3.87
C ARG A 19 12.69 10.92 3.68
N ALA A 20 13.52 11.03 4.72
CA ALA A 20 14.79 11.75 4.66
C ALA A 20 15.75 11.13 3.64
N GLY A 21 15.90 9.81 3.65
CA GLY A 21 16.73 9.06 2.70
C GLY A 21 16.28 9.24 1.26
N LEU A 22 14.99 9.08 0.98
CA LEU A 22 14.42 9.28 -0.36
C LEU A 22 14.58 10.73 -0.83
N SER A 23 14.31 11.71 0.03
CA SER A 23 14.49 13.14 -0.28
C SER A 23 15.95 13.44 -0.65
N TYR A 24 16.92 12.89 0.10
CA TYR A 24 18.33 13.03 -0.21
C TYR A 24 18.69 12.40 -1.56
N VAL A 25 18.24 11.17 -1.81
CA VAL A 25 18.52 10.45 -3.07
C VAL A 25 17.94 11.23 -4.27
N ILE A 26 16.69 11.66 -4.18
CA ILE A 26 15.99 12.37 -5.24
C ILE A 26 16.61 13.75 -5.48
N SER A 27 17.09 14.44 -4.45
CA SER A 27 17.77 15.75 -4.59
C SER A 27 19.05 15.69 -5.42
N LYS A 28 19.63 14.49 -5.62
CA LYS A 28 20.79 14.26 -6.49
C LYS A 28 20.41 13.85 -7.93
N MET A 29 19.10 13.81 -8.23
CA MET A 29 18.57 13.48 -9.57
C MET A 29 18.07 14.79 -10.22
N GLU A 30 18.59 15.10 -11.41
CA GLU A 30 18.24 16.33 -12.12
C GLU A 30 16.75 16.40 -12.47
N GLY A 31 16.17 17.58 -12.28
CA GLY A 31 14.77 17.85 -12.65
C GLY A 31 13.73 17.20 -11.73
N LEU A 32 14.13 16.72 -10.57
CA LEU A 32 13.22 16.11 -9.58
C LEU A 32 13.26 16.87 -8.25
N GLU A 33 12.09 17.01 -7.63
CA GLU A 33 11.94 17.50 -6.26
C GLU A 33 10.95 16.66 -5.47
N THR A 34 11.03 16.68 -4.15
CA THR A 34 10.13 15.89 -3.29
C THR A 34 9.15 16.78 -2.54
N ARG A 35 7.93 16.24 -2.34
CA ARG A 35 6.96 16.75 -1.37
C ARG A 35 6.50 15.58 -0.50
N THR A 36 6.61 15.69 0.81
CA THR A 36 6.03 14.74 1.74
C THR A 36 4.53 15.00 1.86
N VAL A 37 3.75 13.92 1.91
CA VAL A 37 2.32 13.93 2.20
C VAL A 37 2.06 13.14 3.48
N GLU A 38 1.25 13.73 4.38
CA GLU A 38 1.11 13.20 5.74
C GLU A 38 0.02 12.13 5.83
N ASP A 39 -1.04 12.24 5.02
CA ASP A 39 -2.17 11.33 5.03
C ASP A 39 -2.83 11.25 3.64
N LYS A 40 -3.85 10.42 3.53
CA LYS A 40 -4.61 10.27 2.28
C LYS A 40 -5.29 11.57 1.83
N ALA A 41 -5.73 12.41 2.75
CA ALA A 41 -6.38 13.68 2.39
C ALA A 41 -5.38 14.64 1.76
N ASP A 42 -4.18 14.77 2.36
CA ASP A 42 -3.08 15.58 1.81
C ASP A 42 -2.57 15.00 0.48
N LEU A 43 -2.45 13.67 0.36
CA LEU A 43 -2.12 13.02 -0.91
C LEU A 43 -3.13 13.36 -2.01
N MET A 44 -4.43 13.25 -1.73
CA MET A 44 -5.47 13.60 -2.70
C MET A 44 -5.47 15.07 -3.08
N LEU A 45 -5.15 15.95 -2.14
CA LEU A 45 -5.01 17.39 -2.42
C LEU A 45 -3.83 17.64 -3.35
N ALA A 46 -2.66 17.05 -3.06
CA ALA A 46 -1.47 17.16 -3.90
C ALA A 46 -1.69 16.63 -5.33
N LEU A 47 -2.41 15.51 -5.47
CA LEU A 47 -2.74 14.92 -6.78
C LEU A 47 -3.74 15.78 -7.58
N ARG A 48 -4.65 16.49 -6.93
CA ARG A 48 -5.54 17.46 -7.60
C ARG A 48 -4.78 18.67 -8.14
N GLU A 49 -3.69 19.09 -7.47
CA GLU A 49 -2.84 20.18 -7.93
C GLU A 49 -2.03 19.77 -9.18
N ASN A 50 -1.53 18.55 -9.20
CA ASN A 50 -0.79 17.97 -10.33
C ASN A 50 -0.85 16.44 -10.25
N GLU A 51 -1.60 15.81 -11.15
CA GLU A 51 -1.70 14.37 -11.26
C GLU A 51 -0.58 13.72 -12.08
N ASP A 52 0.14 14.47 -12.93
CA ASP A 52 1.33 13.98 -13.63
C ASP A 52 2.54 13.95 -12.69
N THR A 53 2.51 13.01 -11.79
CA THR A 53 3.50 12.86 -10.72
C THR A 53 3.80 11.40 -10.42
N VAL A 54 4.86 11.14 -9.67
CA VAL A 54 5.17 9.84 -9.08
C VAL A 54 4.85 9.90 -7.59
N VAL A 55 4.10 8.92 -7.10
CA VAL A 55 3.86 8.71 -5.67
C VAL A 55 4.71 7.52 -5.20
N ILE A 56 5.67 7.76 -4.32
CA ILE A 56 6.37 6.69 -3.61
C ILE A 56 5.57 6.40 -2.36
N LEU A 57 4.94 5.22 -2.31
CA LEU A 57 3.96 4.84 -1.32
C LEU A 57 4.44 3.66 -0.47
N ASP A 58 4.62 3.86 0.83
CA ASP A 58 4.61 2.73 1.76
C ASP A 58 3.18 2.31 2.05
N TYR A 59 2.70 1.34 1.27
CA TYR A 59 1.35 0.84 1.43
C TYR A 59 1.09 0.26 2.83
N THR A 60 2.09 -0.36 3.47
CA THR A 60 1.90 -1.01 4.77
C THR A 60 1.70 -0.02 5.91
N LEU A 61 2.24 1.18 5.79
CA LEU A 61 2.22 2.21 6.84
C LEU A 61 1.31 3.40 6.53
N PHE A 62 0.92 3.60 5.27
CA PHE A 62 0.05 4.71 4.89
C PHE A 62 -1.44 4.35 5.09
N ASP A 63 -2.31 5.36 5.18
CA ASP A 63 -3.74 5.20 5.48
C ASP A 63 -4.61 4.87 4.26
N ILE A 64 -4.12 3.96 3.42
CA ILE A 64 -4.87 3.29 2.36
C ILE A 64 -5.19 1.88 2.84
N ASN A 65 -6.46 1.50 2.85
CA ASN A 65 -6.93 0.30 3.55
C ASN A 65 -6.67 -1.00 2.78
N ASP A 66 -6.88 -0.99 1.47
CA ASP A 66 -6.79 -2.21 0.65
C ASP A 66 -6.45 -1.89 -0.82
N ALA A 67 -6.30 -2.94 -1.62
CA ALA A 67 -6.02 -2.83 -3.06
C ALA A 67 -7.16 -2.13 -3.81
N ALA A 68 -8.41 -2.34 -3.42
CA ALA A 68 -9.56 -1.73 -4.09
C ALA A 68 -9.54 -0.21 -3.94
N GLU A 69 -9.22 0.29 -2.74
CA GLU A 69 -9.08 1.72 -2.50
C GLU A 69 -7.94 2.34 -3.32
N LEU A 70 -6.80 1.64 -3.41
CA LEU A 70 -5.67 2.10 -4.22
C LEU A 70 -6.02 2.12 -5.72
N LEU A 71 -6.78 1.14 -6.20
CA LEU A 71 -7.27 1.12 -7.59
C LEU A 71 -8.25 2.25 -7.87
N ILE A 72 -9.12 2.60 -6.91
CA ILE A 72 -10.01 3.77 -7.02
C ILE A 72 -9.21 5.06 -7.15
N LEU A 73 -8.15 5.22 -6.33
CA LEU A 73 -7.25 6.37 -6.44
C LEU A 73 -6.55 6.41 -7.80
N ASN A 74 -6.07 5.27 -8.30
CA ASN A 74 -5.46 5.17 -9.61
C ASN A 74 -6.44 5.54 -10.76
N GLN A 75 -7.68 5.10 -10.68
CA GLN A 75 -8.72 5.47 -11.67
C GLN A 75 -9.05 6.96 -11.62
N ARG A 76 -9.06 7.55 -10.42
CA ARG A 76 -9.35 8.97 -10.23
C ARG A 76 -8.22 9.88 -10.72
N PHE A 77 -6.98 9.42 -10.66
CA PHE A 77 -5.77 10.14 -11.06
C PHE A 77 -5.00 9.34 -12.11
N PRO A 78 -5.47 9.29 -13.36
CA PRO A 78 -4.98 8.34 -14.37
C PRO A 78 -3.56 8.65 -14.89
N TYR A 79 -3.01 9.82 -14.62
CA TYR A 79 -1.63 10.18 -14.99
C TYR A 79 -0.63 9.98 -13.85
N THR A 80 -1.09 9.61 -12.66
CA THR A 80 -0.24 9.33 -11.50
C THR A 80 0.43 7.96 -11.64
N ARG A 81 1.72 7.91 -11.38
CA ARG A 81 2.51 6.68 -11.33
C ARG A 81 2.79 6.32 -9.88
N TRP A 82 2.55 5.08 -9.53
CA TRP A 82 2.63 4.58 -8.16
C TRP A 82 3.85 3.67 -8.02
N LEU A 83 4.83 4.06 -7.20
CA LEU A 83 5.93 3.21 -6.78
C LEU A 83 5.63 2.71 -5.37
N LEU A 84 5.16 1.47 -5.25
CA LEU A 84 5.00 0.82 -3.96
C LEU A 84 6.38 0.55 -3.38
N PHE A 85 6.67 1.11 -2.20
CA PHE A 85 7.95 1.01 -1.53
C PHE A 85 7.74 0.60 -0.08
N SER A 86 7.61 -0.70 0.17
CA SER A 86 7.24 -1.28 1.46
C SER A 86 8.21 -2.38 1.87
N GLU A 87 8.26 -2.72 3.15
CA GLU A 87 9.09 -3.82 3.64
C GLU A 87 8.60 -5.17 3.12
N ASP A 88 7.28 -5.35 3.07
CA ASP A 88 6.64 -6.59 2.66
C ASP A 88 5.32 -6.30 1.94
N LEU A 89 5.09 -7.02 0.83
CA LEU A 89 3.86 -6.96 0.04
C LEU A 89 3.47 -8.38 -0.37
N SER A 90 2.20 -8.74 -0.19
CA SER A 90 1.75 -10.07 -0.62
C SER A 90 1.73 -10.19 -2.14
N ALA A 91 2.07 -11.38 -2.65
CA ALA A 91 2.06 -11.67 -4.08
C ALA A 91 0.67 -11.41 -4.71
N ASP A 92 -0.41 -11.79 -4.03
CA ASP A 92 -1.77 -11.61 -4.56
C ASP A 92 -2.17 -10.14 -4.62
N PHE A 93 -1.81 -9.33 -3.61
CA PHE A 93 -1.98 -7.88 -3.65
C PHE A 93 -1.27 -7.25 -4.85
N VAL A 94 0.01 -7.57 -5.03
CA VAL A 94 0.80 -7.04 -6.15
C VAL A 94 0.25 -7.51 -7.48
N LYS A 95 -0.11 -8.81 -7.64
CA LYS A 95 -0.71 -9.36 -8.86
C LYS A 95 -1.96 -8.60 -9.29
N ILE A 96 -2.85 -8.27 -8.34
CA ILE A 96 -4.07 -7.50 -8.62
C ILE A 96 -3.71 -6.11 -9.18
N LEU A 97 -2.79 -5.40 -8.54
CA LEU A 97 -2.44 -4.05 -8.96
C LEU A 97 -1.76 -4.01 -10.33
N ILE A 98 -0.75 -4.87 -10.56
CA ILE A 98 -0.02 -4.89 -11.82
C ILE A 98 -0.86 -5.43 -12.99
N ALA A 99 -1.84 -6.28 -12.73
CA ALA A 99 -2.79 -6.74 -13.74
C ALA A 99 -3.84 -5.67 -14.09
N SER A 100 -4.19 -4.81 -13.13
CA SER A 100 -5.23 -3.80 -13.31
C SER A 100 -4.72 -2.53 -14.00
N SER A 101 -3.46 -2.15 -13.81
CA SER A 101 -2.89 -0.93 -14.40
C SER A 101 -1.38 -1.03 -14.59
N THR A 102 -0.88 -0.41 -15.67
CA THR A 102 0.56 -0.29 -15.96
C THR A 102 1.25 0.76 -15.08
N GLN A 103 0.52 1.56 -14.34
CA GLN A 103 1.02 2.67 -13.54
C GLN A 103 1.60 2.22 -12.18
N PHE A 104 1.42 0.95 -11.80
CA PHE A 104 1.98 0.40 -10.58
C PHE A 104 3.36 -0.19 -10.81
N SER A 105 4.33 0.29 -10.06
CA SER A 105 5.69 -0.23 -9.91
C SER A 105 5.88 -0.75 -8.49
N VAL A 106 6.80 -1.69 -8.31
CA VAL A 106 7.01 -2.35 -7.01
C VAL A 106 8.48 -2.44 -6.67
N LEU A 107 8.81 -1.97 -5.48
CA LEU A 107 10.15 -1.99 -4.92
C LEU A 107 10.06 -2.33 -3.42
N LEU A 108 10.90 -3.23 -2.95
CA LEU A 108 10.98 -3.56 -1.53
C LEU A 108 12.03 -2.69 -0.83
N LYS A 109 11.83 -2.36 0.46
CA LYS A 109 12.76 -1.50 1.23
C LYS A 109 14.15 -2.13 1.43
N GLU A 110 14.28 -3.45 1.26
CA GLU A 110 15.57 -4.15 1.28
C GLU A 110 16.40 -4.02 -0.02
N CYS A 111 15.81 -3.44 -1.09
CA CYS A 111 16.50 -3.24 -2.36
C CYS A 111 17.67 -2.25 -2.22
N SER A 112 18.69 -2.45 -3.08
CA SER A 112 19.86 -1.60 -3.09
C SER A 112 19.55 -0.16 -3.50
N LEU A 113 20.41 0.78 -3.09
CA LEU A 113 20.30 2.18 -3.50
C LEU A 113 20.31 2.35 -5.04
N MET A 114 21.00 1.45 -5.74
CA MET A 114 21.01 1.45 -7.21
C MET A 114 19.62 1.12 -7.78
N GLU A 115 18.99 0.06 -7.28
CA GLU A 115 17.63 -0.32 -7.67
C GLU A 115 16.61 0.74 -7.33
N ILE A 116 16.74 1.41 -6.16
CA ILE A 116 15.88 2.54 -5.79
C ILE A 116 15.97 3.66 -6.84
N LYS A 117 17.18 4.05 -7.23
CA LYS A 117 17.39 5.07 -8.27
C LYS A 117 16.84 4.66 -9.63
N GLU A 118 17.02 3.40 -10.02
CA GLU A 118 16.46 2.85 -11.26
C GLU A 118 14.94 2.86 -11.24
N ALA A 119 14.33 2.36 -10.18
CA ALA A 119 12.87 2.35 -10.03
C ALA A 119 12.28 3.77 -10.18
N ILE A 120 12.88 4.76 -9.53
CA ILE A 120 12.45 6.16 -9.65
C ILE A 120 12.59 6.65 -11.11
N ARG A 121 13.71 6.38 -11.80
CA ARG A 121 13.90 6.77 -13.21
C ARG A 121 12.87 6.12 -14.14
N PHE A 122 12.58 4.82 -13.92
CA PHE A 122 11.57 4.10 -14.68
C PHE A 122 10.19 4.73 -14.48
N CYS A 123 9.79 5.02 -13.25
CA CYS A 123 8.52 5.68 -12.96
C CYS A 123 8.43 7.07 -13.58
N VAL A 124 9.49 7.87 -13.49
CA VAL A 124 9.56 9.21 -14.12
C VAL A 124 9.40 9.11 -15.62
N ALA A 125 10.00 8.10 -16.26
CA ALA A 125 9.88 7.84 -17.70
C ALA A 125 8.56 7.13 -18.08
N SER A 126 7.59 7.03 -17.17
CA SER A 126 6.30 6.34 -17.37
C SER A 126 6.44 4.85 -17.71
N ASN A 127 7.53 4.23 -17.26
CA ASN A 127 7.76 2.80 -17.38
C ASN A 127 7.49 2.10 -16.04
N ARG A 128 7.05 0.83 -16.11
CA ARG A 128 6.88 -0.01 -14.93
C ARG A 128 8.22 -0.57 -14.48
N PHE A 129 8.43 -0.58 -13.17
CA PHE A 129 9.53 -1.28 -12.52
C PHE A 129 8.98 -2.31 -11.51
N VAL A 130 9.52 -3.52 -11.52
CA VAL A 130 9.28 -4.53 -10.47
C VAL A 130 10.63 -5.08 -10.08
N CYS A 131 11.02 -4.97 -8.80
CA CYS A 131 12.31 -5.47 -8.35
C CYS A 131 12.42 -6.99 -8.52
N GLN A 132 13.65 -7.48 -8.69
CA GLN A 132 13.91 -8.89 -8.96
C GLN A 132 13.28 -9.80 -7.90
N ARG A 133 13.43 -9.47 -6.61
CA ARG A 133 12.88 -10.28 -5.53
C ARG A 133 11.36 -10.41 -5.60
N MET A 134 10.64 -9.33 -5.91
CA MET A 134 9.19 -9.41 -6.10
C MET A 134 8.83 -10.22 -7.34
N MET A 135 9.60 -10.12 -8.43
CA MET A 135 9.39 -10.98 -9.61
C MET A 135 9.54 -12.47 -9.26
N GLU A 136 10.53 -12.84 -8.47
CA GLU A 136 10.71 -14.22 -7.99
C GLU A 136 9.49 -14.69 -7.19
N VAL A 137 8.98 -13.85 -6.28
CA VAL A 137 7.76 -14.15 -5.50
C VAL A 137 6.53 -14.30 -6.40
N LEU A 138 6.39 -13.44 -7.41
CA LEU A 138 5.24 -13.48 -8.34
C LEU A 138 5.25 -14.71 -9.26
N LEU A 139 6.44 -15.18 -9.64
CA LEU A 139 6.65 -16.32 -10.52
C LEU A 139 6.74 -17.66 -9.75
N ALA A 140 6.92 -17.62 -8.43
CA ALA A 140 6.93 -18.84 -7.64
C ALA A 140 5.61 -19.60 -7.84
N PRO A 141 5.66 -20.94 -8.06
CA PRO A 141 4.45 -21.75 -8.10
C PRO A 141 3.70 -21.56 -6.78
N LYS A 142 2.38 -21.36 -6.86
CA LYS A 142 1.55 -21.36 -5.63
C LYS A 142 1.75 -22.70 -4.95
N GLN A 143 2.55 -22.74 -3.90
CA GLN A 143 2.46 -23.84 -2.96
C GLN A 143 1.12 -23.67 -2.26
N GLU A 144 0.24 -24.65 -2.43
CA GLU A 144 -0.94 -24.82 -1.57
C GLU A 144 -0.46 -25.26 -0.17
N GLU A 145 0.40 -24.46 0.44
CA GLU A 145 0.61 -24.57 1.86
C GLU A 145 -0.66 -24.02 2.51
N GLN A 146 -1.47 -24.95 2.98
CA GLN A 146 -2.39 -24.70 4.08
C GLN A 146 -1.53 -24.36 5.32
N GLU A 147 -0.80 -23.25 5.26
CA GLU A 147 -0.26 -22.64 6.47
C GLU A 147 -1.46 -22.40 7.37
N LYS A 148 -1.47 -23.06 8.54
CA LYS A 148 -2.41 -22.74 9.60
C LYS A 148 -2.29 -21.24 9.83
N ILE A 149 -3.28 -20.49 9.37
CA ILE A 149 -3.33 -19.04 9.48
C ILE A 149 -3.32 -18.70 10.97
N ASN A 150 -2.16 -18.32 11.49
CA ASN A 150 -1.98 -17.98 12.90
C ASN A 150 -2.17 -16.46 13.08
N LEU A 151 -3.43 -16.06 13.23
CA LEU A 151 -3.74 -14.73 13.74
C LEU A 151 -3.44 -14.66 15.23
N THR A 152 -2.84 -13.57 15.69
CA THR A 152 -2.73 -13.27 17.12
C THR A 152 -4.12 -13.01 17.72
N LYS A 153 -4.25 -13.03 19.04
CA LYS A 153 -5.53 -12.68 19.70
C LYS A 153 -6.03 -11.30 19.27
N THR A 154 -5.13 -10.31 19.23
CA THR A 154 -5.47 -8.94 18.80
C THR A 154 -5.93 -8.90 17.34
N GLU A 155 -5.24 -9.61 16.45
CA GLU A 155 -5.63 -9.68 15.02
C GLU A 155 -6.98 -10.38 14.86
N THR A 156 -7.24 -11.45 15.60
CA THR A 156 -8.54 -12.14 15.57
C THR A 156 -9.67 -11.22 16.02
N GLU A 157 -9.47 -10.48 17.08
CA GLU A 157 -10.47 -9.55 17.61
C GLU A 157 -10.70 -8.36 16.65
N ILE A 158 -9.65 -7.83 16.02
CA ILE A 158 -9.78 -6.79 14.99
C ILE A 158 -10.49 -7.34 13.75
N LEU A 159 -10.22 -8.58 13.36
CA LEU A 159 -10.92 -9.24 12.26
C LEU A 159 -12.43 -9.39 12.54
N LYS A 160 -12.82 -9.71 13.76
CA LYS A 160 -14.23 -9.72 14.17
C LYS A 160 -14.88 -8.35 14.02
N ASP A 161 -14.20 -7.29 14.48
CA ASP A 161 -14.71 -5.92 14.36
C ASP A 161 -14.85 -5.51 12.89
N ILE A 162 -13.90 -5.88 12.02
CA ILE A 162 -13.98 -5.67 10.57
C ILE A 162 -15.20 -6.39 10.00
N ALA A 163 -15.41 -7.65 10.39
CA ALA A 163 -16.53 -8.45 9.89
C ALA A 163 -17.90 -7.92 10.35
N LEU A 164 -17.95 -7.25 11.50
CA LEU A 164 -19.14 -6.53 12.00
C LEU A 164 -19.34 -5.15 11.35
N GLY A 165 -18.54 -4.81 10.33
CA GLY A 165 -18.70 -3.58 9.57
C GLY A 165 -18.07 -2.34 10.18
N MET A 166 -17.29 -2.47 11.25
CA MET A 166 -16.65 -1.32 11.90
C MET A 166 -15.54 -0.72 11.03
N THR A 167 -15.51 0.58 10.97
CA THR A 167 -14.43 1.35 10.34
C THR A 167 -13.14 1.28 11.17
N THR A 168 -11.99 1.55 10.53
CA THR A 168 -10.69 1.60 11.23
C THR A 168 -10.70 2.58 12.41
N LYS A 169 -11.43 3.70 12.29
CA LYS A 169 -11.56 4.70 13.34
C LYS A 169 -12.37 4.19 14.52
N GLU A 170 -13.52 3.57 14.26
CA GLU A 170 -14.36 2.96 15.31
C GLU A 170 -13.64 1.83 16.05
N ILE A 171 -12.87 1.01 15.33
CA ILE A 171 -12.04 -0.04 15.94
C ILE A 171 -10.97 0.60 16.84
N ALA A 172 -10.32 1.67 16.38
CA ALA A 172 -9.30 2.38 17.15
C ALA A 172 -9.89 2.96 18.45
N GLU A 173 -11.05 3.60 18.39
CA GLU A 173 -11.78 4.12 19.55
C GLU A 173 -12.20 2.98 20.51
N LYS A 174 -12.81 1.92 19.98
CA LYS A 174 -13.23 0.75 20.80
C LYS A 174 -12.08 0.08 21.53
N ARG A 175 -10.89 0.04 20.90
CA ARG A 175 -9.72 -0.68 21.44
C ARG A 175 -8.70 0.22 22.11
N PHE A 176 -9.02 1.49 22.33
CA PHE A 176 -8.12 2.48 22.93
C PHE A 176 -6.74 2.50 22.25
N SER A 177 -6.74 2.44 20.92
CA SER A 177 -5.55 2.35 20.08
C SER A 177 -5.52 3.50 19.07
N SER A 178 -4.36 3.72 18.42
CA SER A 178 -4.28 4.72 17.35
C SER A 178 -4.89 4.17 16.06
N PHE A 179 -5.41 5.05 15.20
CA PHE A 179 -5.85 4.72 13.84
C PHE A 179 -4.73 3.99 13.07
N HIS A 180 -3.51 4.48 13.18
CA HIS A 180 -2.34 3.92 12.51
C HIS A 180 -2.06 2.47 12.97
N THR A 181 -2.12 2.21 14.28
CA THR A 181 -1.92 0.87 14.85
C THR A 181 -2.97 -0.12 14.31
N VAL A 182 -4.24 0.27 14.31
CA VAL A 182 -5.32 -0.58 13.79
C VAL A 182 -5.16 -0.81 12.29
N ASN A 183 -4.79 0.22 11.53
CA ASN A 183 -4.56 0.09 10.09
C ASN A 183 -3.41 -0.89 9.79
N THR A 184 -2.33 -0.85 10.56
CA THR A 184 -1.22 -1.81 10.45
C THR A 184 -1.68 -3.24 10.74
N HIS A 185 -2.47 -3.44 11.80
CA HIS A 185 -3.06 -4.75 12.10
C HIS A 185 -3.97 -5.24 10.97
N ARG A 186 -4.82 -4.39 10.39
CA ARG A 186 -5.68 -4.74 9.24
C ARG A 186 -4.86 -5.24 8.06
N LYS A 187 -3.79 -4.54 7.70
CA LYS A 187 -2.89 -4.93 6.61
C LYS A 187 -2.22 -6.28 6.88
N ASN A 188 -1.74 -6.48 8.11
CA ASN A 188 -1.15 -7.75 8.53
C ASN A 188 -2.18 -8.91 8.50
N ILE A 189 -3.41 -8.67 8.94
CA ILE A 189 -4.51 -9.64 8.86
C ILE A 189 -4.75 -10.00 7.39
N PHE A 190 -4.94 -9.02 6.52
CA PHE A 190 -5.21 -9.26 5.10
C PHE A 190 -4.08 -10.05 4.43
N ARG A 191 -2.83 -9.70 4.73
CA ARG A 191 -1.66 -10.44 4.25
C ARG A 191 -1.64 -11.88 4.74
N LYS A 192 -1.86 -12.12 6.04
CA LYS A 192 -1.89 -13.47 6.64
C LYS A 192 -3.05 -14.32 6.10
N LEU A 193 -4.19 -13.72 5.83
CA LEU A 193 -5.37 -14.38 5.26
C LEU A 193 -5.26 -14.58 3.75
N GLY A 194 -4.32 -13.91 3.07
CA GLY A 194 -4.24 -13.89 1.61
C GLY A 194 -5.45 -13.21 0.96
N VAL A 195 -6.09 -12.25 1.65
CA VAL A 195 -7.27 -11.52 1.16
C VAL A 195 -6.90 -10.09 0.78
N ASN A 196 -7.67 -9.51 -0.14
CA ASN A 196 -7.33 -8.22 -0.74
C ASN A 196 -8.31 -7.09 -0.41
N ASN A 197 -9.41 -7.41 0.26
CA ASN A 197 -10.44 -6.43 0.62
C ASN A 197 -11.23 -6.88 1.86
N VAL A 198 -12.02 -5.94 2.41
CA VAL A 198 -12.87 -6.16 3.59
C VAL A 198 -13.87 -7.29 3.37
N HIS A 199 -14.48 -7.36 2.18
CA HIS A 199 -15.48 -8.37 1.87
C HIS A 199 -14.93 -9.80 1.95
N GLU A 200 -13.72 -10.04 1.43
CA GLU A 200 -13.04 -11.33 1.53
C GLU A 200 -12.66 -11.66 2.98
N ALA A 201 -12.17 -10.66 3.73
CA ALA A 201 -11.85 -10.83 5.15
C ALA A 201 -13.11 -11.18 5.96
N THR A 202 -14.25 -10.54 5.68
CA THR A 202 -15.54 -10.86 6.31
C THR A 202 -16.00 -12.27 5.98
N LYS A 203 -15.90 -12.69 4.71
CA LYS A 203 -16.21 -14.08 4.30
C LYS A 203 -15.35 -15.09 5.04
N TYR A 204 -14.07 -14.78 5.24
CA TYR A 204 -13.18 -15.64 6.01
C TYR A 204 -13.65 -15.74 7.47
N ALA A 205 -13.94 -14.58 8.12
CA ALA A 205 -14.39 -14.55 9.53
C ALA A 205 -15.67 -15.35 9.74
N LEU A 206 -16.64 -15.27 8.82
CA LEU A 206 -17.87 -16.06 8.84
C LEU A 206 -17.58 -17.57 8.70
N ARG A 207 -16.74 -17.96 7.73
CA ARG A 207 -16.37 -19.37 7.52
C ARG A 207 -15.58 -19.96 8.67
N ALA A 208 -14.76 -19.16 9.33
CA ALA A 208 -13.98 -19.55 10.50
C ALA A 208 -14.81 -19.53 11.80
N GLY A 209 -16.08 -19.17 11.75
CA GLY A 209 -16.96 -19.09 12.94
C GLY A 209 -16.55 -18.01 13.93
N LEU A 210 -15.85 -16.98 13.48
CA LEU A 210 -15.41 -15.86 14.33
C LEU A 210 -16.53 -14.86 14.61
N VAL A 211 -17.52 -14.79 13.72
CA VAL A 211 -18.75 -14.00 13.86
C VAL A 211 -19.92 -14.82 13.35
N ASP A 212 -21.10 -14.62 13.94
CA ASP A 212 -22.33 -15.27 13.51
C ASP A 212 -22.96 -14.53 12.33
N SER A 213 -23.55 -15.29 11.39
CA SER A 213 -24.28 -14.70 10.27
C SER A 213 -25.49 -13.86 10.72
N ALA A 214 -26.03 -14.13 11.91
CA ALA A 214 -27.11 -13.35 12.52
C ALA A 214 -26.64 -11.95 13.01
N GLU A 215 -25.37 -11.79 13.35
CA GLU A 215 -24.81 -10.51 13.80
C GLU A 215 -24.44 -9.58 12.61
N TYR A 216 -24.36 -10.15 11.39
CA TYR A 216 -24.00 -9.39 10.18
C TYR A 216 -25.19 -8.58 9.58
N TYR A 217 -26.43 -8.94 9.90
CA TYR A 217 -27.65 -8.32 9.34
C TYR A 217 -28.33 -7.28 10.26
N ILE A 218 -27.62 -6.79 11.26
CA ILE A 218 -28.05 -5.66 12.10
C ILE A 218 -27.26 -4.41 11.71
#